data_1085d19d73af0d6cda5c60543d8f6028
#
_entry.id   1085d19d73af0d6cda5c60543d8f6028
#
_cell.length_a   1.000
_cell.length_b   1.000
_cell.length_c   1.000
_cell.angle_alpha   90.00
_cell.angle_beta   90.00
_cell.angle_gamma   90.00
#
_symmetry.space_group_name_H-M   'P 1'
#
loop_
_entity.id
_entity.type
_entity.pdbx_description
1 polymer ?
#
loop_
_entity_poly.entity_id
_entity_poly.type
_entity_poly.pdbx_seq_one_letter_code
_entity_poly.pdbx_strand_id
1 'polypeptide(L)'
;DNGGILEIKTPADTLLRWPSSSDVNHLKINHASCIARPTGDNKPVIAGNLLVTAGEFNTLEGGQNHALTVTGSTSGAGTLTLNNSTYTGGGSGSNLAMLGTVTIGTSGVITNVDQLGENGSGGGTITVTGSPTLGHRRLRQLQSKWTAGTSTLKIENGTHAIFGNDNTYAIPHHFELDNSGNTVELEGNFTVTGDMTITAGTLDTSSSNNRSLTVTGDASITGTLTGNASAITIGKMLEIKNTGIYNETSGTTLISGQPDGDYVLRNHDGGTYTKHATGILKIARTSASGTKYAKFGEDVYNDVKLENTSSGSVVAIVGVMNLAGDLTVVEGELRSYGGTGAIDVDGDVSIEDGGKFSTETSQLTAGGVNADFGSLTIASGGTYDATPLTTTITAKDTGGSGYAWNNSGTFTHNNGKVKFTDDDHIYLKESLFYDLECALSNTSKEFRWDDKASNLGTVLGDFTITSGRFKFNTAGDTWTVHGLTKLESDGQFGLNSPSGTHTFNGLVTVNGGTWNLSSGTNNMAGIRNVGGTIS
;
A
#
# COMPACT_ATOMS: atom_id res chain seq x y z
N ASP A 1 49.92 12.95 30.30
CA ASP A 1 49.26 13.16 29.01
C ASP A 1 48.54 14.51 29.04
N ASN A 2 49.02 15.48 28.28
CA ASN A 2 48.58 16.88 28.31
C ASN A 2 47.50 17.20 27.26
N GLY A 3 46.60 16.31 26.98
CA GLY A 3 45.50 16.55 26.05
C GLY A 3 45.86 16.38 24.58
N GLY A 4 46.95 15.67 24.28
CA GLY A 4 47.40 15.43 22.88
C GLY A 4 46.54 14.42 22.12
N ILE A 5 46.54 14.55 20.80
CA ILE A 5 45.88 13.62 19.88
C ILE A 5 46.91 12.67 19.32
N LEU A 6 46.73 11.36 19.48
CA LEU A 6 47.43 10.35 18.72
C LEU A 6 46.73 10.15 17.37
N GLU A 7 47.39 10.59 16.27
CA GLU A 7 46.80 10.43 14.94
C GLU A 7 47.52 9.34 14.15
N ILE A 8 46.77 8.36 13.63
CA ILE A 8 47.25 7.27 12.81
C ILE A 8 46.90 7.58 11.34
N LYS A 9 47.96 7.71 10.52
CA LYS A 9 47.88 8.04 9.08
C LYS A 9 48.53 6.99 8.18
N THR A 10 48.73 5.78 8.66
CA THR A 10 49.40 4.72 7.89
C THR A 10 48.43 4.06 6.91
N PRO A 11 48.87 3.69 5.70
CA PRO A 11 48.03 3.06 4.70
C PRO A 11 47.91 1.52 4.86
N ALA A 12 48.11 1.00 6.06
CA ALA A 12 48.15 -0.44 6.32
C ALA A 12 47.55 -0.78 7.68
N ASP A 13 47.33 -2.09 7.92
CA ASP A 13 47.00 -2.59 9.23
C ASP A 13 48.03 -2.13 10.26
N THR A 14 47.52 -1.52 11.33
CA THR A 14 48.33 -0.94 12.37
C THR A 14 47.99 -1.54 13.70
N LEU A 15 48.92 -2.27 14.29
CA LEU A 15 48.79 -2.83 15.63
C LEU A 15 49.09 -1.78 16.69
N LEU A 16 48.11 -1.44 17.48
CA LEU A 16 48.24 -0.49 18.57
C LEU A 16 48.47 -1.25 19.87
N ARG A 17 49.71 -1.27 20.33
CA ARG A 17 50.05 -1.87 21.64
C ARG A 17 49.73 -0.88 22.74
N TRP A 18 48.70 -1.20 23.54
CA TRP A 18 48.30 -0.39 24.67
C TRP A 18 49.21 -0.64 25.85
N PRO A 19 49.76 0.42 26.46
CA PRO A 19 50.55 0.27 27.69
C PRO A 19 49.67 -0.08 28.88
N SER A 20 50.19 -0.88 29.81
CA SER A 20 49.44 -1.37 30.96
C SER A 20 49.00 -0.30 31.97
N SER A 21 49.50 0.91 31.83
CA SER A 21 49.33 1.99 32.85
C SER A 21 49.05 3.38 32.30
N SER A 22 48.75 3.52 31.00
CA SER A 22 48.53 4.86 30.44
C SER A 22 47.38 4.83 29.43
N ASP A 23 46.51 5.82 29.59
CA ASP A 23 45.41 6.09 28.66
C ASP A 23 45.91 6.95 27.50
N VAL A 24 45.34 6.75 26.34
CA VAL A 24 45.47 7.70 25.23
C VAL A 24 44.40 8.76 25.40
N ASN A 25 44.79 10.04 25.37
CA ASN A 25 43.79 11.08 25.59
C ASN A 25 42.81 11.14 24.43
N HIS A 26 43.26 11.41 23.20
CA HIS A 26 42.43 11.33 21.99
C HIS A 26 43.11 10.45 20.96
N LEU A 27 42.32 9.59 20.29
CA LEU A 27 42.80 8.76 19.20
C LEU A 27 42.07 9.17 17.91
N LYS A 28 42.86 9.39 16.86
CA LYS A 28 42.31 9.67 15.51
C LYS A 28 42.87 8.70 14.47
N ILE A 29 41.98 8.04 13.76
CA ILE A 29 42.29 7.22 12.59
C ILE A 29 41.94 8.04 11.37
N ASN A 30 42.91 8.28 10.49
CA ASN A 30 42.78 9.24 9.38
C ASN A 30 43.48 8.80 8.09
N HIS A 31 43.25 7.56 7.69
CA HIS A 31 43.70 7.07 6.38
C HIS A 31 42.76 5.98 5.89
N ALA A 32 42.24 6.10 4.67
CA ALA A 32 41.17 5.23 4.14
C ALA A 32 41.54 3.72 4.14
N SER A 33 42.79 3.38 3.98
CA SER A 33 43.26 1.98 4.01
C SER A 33 43.81 1.54 5.38
N CYS A 34 43.71 2.37 6.42
CA CYS A 34 44.17 2.01 7.75
C CYS A 34 43.15 1.14 8.47
N ILE A 35 43.59 0.02 9.01
CA ILE A 35 42.83 -0.75 10.00
C ILE A 35 43.65 -0.72 11.29
N ALA A 36 43.19 0.04 12.27
CA ALA A 36 43.84 0.11 13.57
C ALA A 36 43.28 -0.97 14.50
N ARG A 37 44.15 -1.81 15.06
CA ARG A 37 43.77 -2.93 15.93
C ARG A 37 44.52 -2.83 17.27
N PRO A 38 43.83 -2.94 18.41
CA PRO A 38 44.51 -3.11 19.69
C PRO A 38 45.20 -4.47 19.74
N THR A 39 46.36 -4.52 20.34
CA THR A 39 47.11 -5.77 20.53
C THR A 39 47.63 -5.91 21.94
N GLY A 40 47.85 -7.16 22.40
CA GLY A 40 48.26 -7.48 23.73
C GLY A 40 47.11 -7.67 24.71
N ASP A 41 47.40 -7.98 25.95
CA ASP A 41 46.40 -8.32 26.98
C ASP A 41 45.69 -7.11 27.61
N ASN A 42 46.10 -5.91 27.23
CA ASN A 42 45.55 -4.69 27.82
C ASN A 42 44.33 -4.19 27.05
N LYS A 43 43.31 -3.79 27.81
CA LYS A 43 42.09 -3.19 27.25
C LYS A 43 42.41 -1.74 26.82
N PRO A 44 42.17 -1.36 25.56
CA PRO A 44 42.34 0.00 25.14
C PRO A 44 41.40 0.95 25.89
N VAL A 45 42.01 1.98 26.48
CA VAL A 45 41.32 3.09 27.14
C VAL A 45 41.68 4.40 26.46
N ILE A 46 40.68 5.10 25.97
CA ILE A 46 40.77 6.43 25.37
C ILE A 46 40.09 7.39 26.36
N ALA A 47 40.87 8.18 27.08
CA ALA A 47 40.35 9.09 28.11
C ALA A 47 39.57 10.28 27.53
N GLY A 48 39.77 10.61 26.26
CA GLY A 48 39.00 11.59 25.49
C GLY A 48 38.21 10.96 24.35
N ASN A 49 38.31 11.51 23.17
CA ASN A 49 37.53 11.12 22.01
C ASN A 49 38.25 10.10 21.13
N LEU A 50 37.46 9.17 20.53
CA LEU A 50 37.86 8.36 19.40
C LEU A 50 37.29 8.98 18.11
N LEU A 51 38.15 9.37 17.18
CA LEU A 51 37.75 9.95 15.91
C LEU A 51 38.22 9.05 14.77
N VAL A 52 37.30 8.33 14.14
CA VAL A 52 37.59 7.51 12.96
C VAL A 52 37.17 8.31 11.72
N THR A 53 38.04 9.22 11.29
CA THR A 53 37.76 10.13 10.15
C THR A 53 37.73 9.37 8.83
N ALA A 54 38.64 8.40 8.67
CA ALA A 54 38.73 7.50 7.52
C ALA A 54 39.43 6.21 7.97
N GLY A 55 39.15 5.11 7.28
CA GLY A 55 39.63 3.78 7.67
C GLY A 55 38.78 3.12 8.74
N GLU A 56 39.38 2.24 9.52
CA GLU A 56 38.69 1.37 10.48
C GLU A 56 39.44 1.31 11.81
N PHE A 57 38.66 1.33 12.89
CA PHE A 57 39.11 0.82 14.20
C PHE A 57 38.42 -0.52 14.44
N ASN A 58 39.22 -1.60 14.57
CA ASN A 58 38.70 -2.96 14.69
C ASN A 58 39.19 -3.60 15.99
N THR A 59 38.28 -4.06 16.82
CA THR A 59 38.59 -4.65 18.13
C THR A 59 39.05 -6.09 18.09
N LEU A 60 39.04 -6.76 16.91
CA LEU A 60 39.49 -8.14 16.76
C LEU A 60 40.96 -8.19 16.31
N GLU A 61 41.79 -8.82 17.11
CA GLU A 61 43.19 -9.09 16.78
C GLU A 61 43.59 -10.49 17.25
N GLY A 62 44.25 -11.25 16.38
CA GLY A 62 44.72 -12.60 16.70
C GLY A 62 43.63 -13.57 17.17
N GLY A 63 42.38 -13.36 16.74
CA GLY A 63 41.21 -14.15 17.18
C GLY A 63 40.62 -13.74 18.53
N GLN A 64 41.17 -12.70 19.18
CA GLN A 64 40.68 -12.18 20.46
C GLN A 64 39.89 -10.87 20.23
N ASN A 65 38.77 -10.73 20.94
CA ASN A 65 37.97 -9.52 20.99
C ASN A 65 38.42 -8.64 22.14
N HIS A 66 39.03 -7.52 21.82
CA HIS A 66 39.53 -6.56 22.86
C HIS A 66 38.41 -5.59 23.28
N ALA A 67 38.12 -5.50 24.55
CA ALA A 67 37.20 -4.49 25.05
C ALA A 67 37.79 -3.08 24.85
N LEU A 68 36.94 -2.12 24.47
CA LEU A 68 37.30 -0.73 24.19
C LEU A 68 36.57 0.21 25.17
N THR A 69 37.28 1.05 25.84
CA THR A 69 36.69 2.12 26.66
C THR A 69 37.00 3.49 26.04
N VAL A 70 35.97 4.30 25.82
CA VAL A 70 36.10 5.70 25.36
C VAL A 70 35.32 6.61 26.30
N THR A 71 36.03 7.40 27.08
CA THR A 71 35.37 8.28 28.07
C THR A 71 34.68 9.48 27.41
N GLY A 72 35.22 10.01 26.36
CA GLY A 72 34.58 11.02 25.53
C GLY A 72 33.63 10.42 24.48
N SER A 73 33.49 11.10 23.35
CA SER A 73 32.66 10.66 22.23
C SER A 73 33.44 9.89 21.17
N THR A 74 32.77 8.96 20.49
CA THR A 74 33.28 8.31 19.29
C THR A 74 32.52 8.84 18.09
N SER A 75 33.26 9.29 17.06
CA SER A 75 32.68 9.91 15.87
C SER A 75 33.56 9.74 14.64
N GLY A 76 33.09 10.14 13.48
CA GLY A 76 33.81 10.16 12.21
C GLY A 76 33.12 9.36 11.10
N ALA A 77 33.62 9.52 9.87
CA ALA A 77 33.07 8.90 8.66
C ALA A 77 33.67 7.52 8.32
N GLY A 78 34.62 7.05 9.10
CA GLY A 78 35.20 5.71 8.96
C GLY A 78 34.36 4.61 9.60
N THR A 79 34.96 3.44 9.80
CA THR A 79 34.28 2.26 10.36
C THR A 79 34.78 1.96 11.78
N LEU A 80 33.85 1.64 12.67
CA LEU A 80 34.12 1.08 13.98
C LEU A 80 33.60 -0.36 14.02
N THR A 81 34.50 -1.34 14.04
CA THR A 81 34.15 -2.76 14.09
C THR A 81 34.40 -3.30 15.49
N LEU A 82 33.32 -3.49 16.23
CA LEU A 82 33.36 -3.95 17.64
C LEU A 82 33.35 -5.48 17.76
N ASN A 83 32.96 -6.21 16.73
CA ASN A 83 32.85 -7.66 16.79
C ASN A 83 32.04 -8.11 18.03
N ASN A 84 32.55 -9.08 18.79
CA ASN A 84 31.97 -9.55 20.05
C ASN A 84 32.58 -8.86 21.31
N SER A 85 33.14 -7.69 21.10
CA SER A 85 33.78 -6.92 22.20
C SER A 85 32.79 -6.12 23.04
N THR A 86 33.23 -5.70 24.20
CA THR A 86 32.54 -4.67 25.00
C THR A 86 33.09 -3.29 24.65
N TYR A 87 32.22 -2.40 24.21
CA TYR A 87 32.46 -0.97 24.12
C TYR A 87 31.85 -0.29 25.35
N THR A 88 32.66 0.46 26.10
CA THR A 88 32.21 1.19 27.29
C THR A 88 32.40 2.68 27.07
N GLY A 89 31.32 3.46 27.09
CA GLY A 89 31.36 4.92 27.08
C GLY A 89 31.66 5.53 28.48
N GLY A 90 31.84 6.84 28.53
CA GLY A 90 32.08 7.59 29.76
C GLY A 90 30.83 7.98 30.56
N GLY A 91 29.64 7.63 30.09
CA GLY A 91 28.37 8.05 30.72
C GLY A 91 27.83 9.35 30.08
N SER A 92 27.36 10.27 30.92
CA SER A 92 26.76 11.52 30.46
C SER A 92 27.70 12.32 29.54
N GLY A 93 27.22 12.69 28.35
CA GLY A 93 27.97 13.39 27.32
C GLY A 93 28.85 12.50 26.43
N SER A 94 28.95 11.21 26.71
CA SER A 94 29.70 10.25 25.90
C SER A 94 28.80 9.66 24.79
N ASN A 95 28.98 10.10 23.59
CA ASN A 95 28.16 9.67 22.45
C ASN A 95 28.92 8.68 21.58
N LEU A 96 28.25 7.63 21.11
CA LEU A 96 28.69 6.80 19.99
C LEU A 96 27.92 7.24 18.76
N ALA A 97 28.45 8.22 18.03
CA ALA A 97 27.78 8.95 16.95
C ALA A 97 28.66 8.98 15.70
N MET A 98 28.72 7.85 14.98
CA MET A 98 29.50 7.71 13.75
C MET A 98 28.70 8.18 12.54
N LEU A 99 29.36 8.93 11.64
CA LEU A 99 28.86 9.21 10.29
C LEU A 99 29.06 8.01 9.35
N GLY A 100 30.06 7.17 9.65
CA GLY A 100 30.33 5.92 8.96
C GLY A 100 29.61 4.73 9.57
N THR A 101 30.22 3.56 9.49
CA THR A 101 29.61 2.30 9.93
C THR A 101 30.09 1.89 11.33
N VAL A 102 29.16 1.44 12.17
CA VAL A 102 29.46 0.70 13.39
C VAL A 102 28.96 -0.73 13.21
N THR A 103 29.85 -1.71 13.35
CA THR A 103 29.49 -3.13 13.31
C THR A 103 29.68 -3.75 14.69
N ILE A 104 28.65 -4.43 15.19
CA ILE A 104 28.68 -5.15 16.46
C ILE A 104 28.23 -6.59 16.25
N GLY A 105 28.98 -7.54 16.80
CA GLY A 105 28.71 -8.96 16.68
C GLY A 105 27.70 -9.49 17.70
N THR A 106 27.38 -10.77 17.57
CA THR A 106 26.31 -11.47 18.34
C THR A 106 26.42 -11.34 19.86
N SER A 107 27.62 -11.35 20.39
CA SER A 107 27.89 -11.23 21.83
C SER A 107 28.49 -9.87 22.22
N GLY A 108 28.50 -8.93 21.29
CA GLY A 108 29.00 -7.59 21.55
C GLY A 108 28.14 -6.84 22.56
N VAL A 109 28.77 -5.90 23.26
CA VAL A 109 28.13 -5.07 24.29
C VAL A 109 28.53 -3.61 24.08
N ILE A 110 27.54 -2.74 23.94
CA ILE A 110 27.73 -1.29 24.04
C ILE A 110 27.07 -0.84 25.34
N THR A 111 27.84 -0.24 26.22
CA THR A 111 27.34 0.15 27.55
C THR A 111 27.86 1.52 27.96
N ASN A 112 27.18 2.16 28.92
CA ASN A 112 27.55 3.44 29.51
C ASN A 112 27.77 4.58 28.50
N VAL A 113 27.00 4.58 27.40
CA VAL A 113 26.95 5.70 26.47
C VAL A 113 25.72 6.56 26.75
N ASP A 114 25.81 7.85 26.50
CA ASP A 114 24.69 8.77 26.66
C ASP A 114 23.74 8.64 25.47
N GLN A 115 24.29 8.63 24.27
CA GLN A 115 23.52 8.49 23.04
C GLN A 115 24.18 7.50 22.09
N LEU A 116 23.32 6.72 21.38
CA LEU A 116 23.69 5.87 20.26
C LEU A 116 23.11 6.46 18.97
N GLY A 117 23.88 6.35 17.88
CA GLY A 117 23.51 6.97 16.62
C GLY A 117 24.01 8.38 16.52
N GLU A 118 23.50 9.15 15.59
CA GLU A 118 24.03 10.46 15.28
C GLU A 118 23.19 11.59 15.86
N ASN A 119 23.90 12.61 16.36
CA ASN A 119 23.30 13.86 16.80
C ASN A 119 23.64 14.95 15.74
N GLY A 120 22.85 15.01 14.67
CA GLY A 120 23.10 16.02 13.63
C GLY A 120 22.61 15.65 12.23
N SER A 121 23.20 16.26 11.22
CA SER A 121 22.79 16.22 9.83
C SER A 121 23.50 15.17 8.95
N GLY A 122 24.22 14.24 9.53
CA GLY A 122 24.92 13.17 8.81
C GLY A 122 24.34 11.78 9.14
N GLY A 123 24.51 10.80 8.28
CA GLY A 123 23.97 9.46 8.40
C GLY A 123 25.03 8.38 8.54
N GLY A 124 25.06 7.68 9.67
CA GLY A 124 25.85 6.46 9.85
C GLY A 124 24.98 5.22 9.85
N THR A 125 25.61 4.05 9.68
CA THR A 125 24.93 2.76 9.81
C THR A 125 25.43 2.02 11.04
N ILE A 126 24.53 1.60 11.92
CA ILE A 126 24.84 0.66 12.98
C ILE A 126 24.34 -0.72 12.54
N THR A 127 25.29 -1.58 12.15
CA THR A 127 25.02 -2.96 11.77
C THR A 127 25.07 -3.85 13.00
N VAL A 128 23.99 -4.54 13.26
CA VAL A 128 23.83 -5.44 14.39
C VAL A 128 23.77 -6.87 13.90
N THR A 129 24.68 -7.71 14.38
CA THR A 129 24.68 -9.14 14.10
C THR A 129 24.31 -9.91 15.38
N GLY A 130 23.18 -10.57 15.37
CA GLY A 130 22.74 -11.30 16.56
C GLY A 130 22.00 -10.43 17.59
N SER A 131 22.11 -10.72 18.87
CA SER A 131 21.41 -10.02 19.96
C SER A 131 22.38 -9.31 20.93
N PRO A 132 23.14 -8.32 20.46
CA PRO A 132 24.05 -7.59 21.34
C PRO A 132 23.30 -6.80 22.41
N THR A 133 24.01 -6.42 23.44
CA THR A 133 23.51 -5.48 24.46
C THR A 133 23.93 -4.06 24.08
N LEU A 134 22.96 -3.20 23.87
CA LEU A 134 23.16 -1.81 23.48
C LEU A 134 22.71 -0.86 24.61
N GLY A 135 23.63 -0.01 25.09
CA GLY A 135 23.31 1.01 26.09
C GLY A 135 22.70 0.45 27.39
N HIS A 136 23.29 -0.60 27.97
CA HIS A 136 22.75 -1.39 29.09
C HIS A 136 21.51 -2.23 28.79
N ARG A 137 21.07 -2.28 27.51
CA ARG A 137 19.87 -3.00 27.10
C ARG A 137 20.18 -3.89 25.92
N ARG A 138 19.48 -5.00 25.84
CA ARG A 138 19.50 -5.84 24.64
C ARG A 138 18.76 -5.13 23.51
N LEU A 139 18.96 -5.56 22.26
CA LEU A 139 18.31 -4.98 21.09
C LEU A 139 16.79 -4.81 21.30
N ARG A 140 16.14 -5.80 21.93
CA ARG A 140 14.70 -5.76 22.27
C ARG A 140 14.32 -4.73 23.33
N GLN A 141 15.27 -4.03 23.96
CA GLN A 141 15.06 -3.08 25.04
C GLN A 141 15.70 -1.72 24.73
N LEU A 142 15.96 -1.40 23.47
CA LEU A 142 16.44 -0.09 23.03
C LEU A 142 15.37 0.98 23.29
N GLN A 143 15.43 1.58 24.48
CA GLN A 143 14.60 2.72 24.85
C GLN A 143 15.47 3.94 25.00
N SER A 144 14.96 5.11 24.70
CA SER A 144 15.50 6.44 25.08
C SER A 144 16.99 6.74 24.81
N LYS A 145 17.77 5.77 24.37
CA LYS A 145 19.21 5.89 24.10
C LYS A 145 19.54 6.01 22.60
N TRP A 146 18.56 5.80 21.73
CA TRP A 146 18.73 5.97 20.29
C TRP A 146 18.37 7.40 19.88
N THR A 147 19.32 8.11 19.32
CA THR A 147 19.05 9.41 18.70
C THR A 147 18.94 9.18 17.19
N ALA A 148 17.77 9.47 16.63
CA ALA A 148 17.48 9.10 15.25
C ALA A 148 18.44 9.76 14.25
N GLY A 149 18.76 11.05 14.34
CA GLY A 149 19.55 11.73 13.33
C GLY A 149 19.11 11.31 11.92
N THR A 150 20.07 10.99 11.05
CA THR A 150 19.84 10.33 9.75
C THR A 150 20.43 8.91 9.70
N SER A 151 20.61 8.27 10.86
CA SER A 151 21.28 6.97 10.98
C SER A 151 20.40 5.80 10.54
N THR A 152 21.04 4.73 10.09
CA THR A 152 20.39 3.45 9.77
C THR A 152 20.67 2.42 10.85
N LEU A 153 19.62 1.78 11.36
CA LEU A 153 19.75 0.54 12.11
C LEU A 153 19.64 -0.63 11.15
N LYS A 154 20.73 -1.38 10.98
CA LYS A 154 20.75 -2.59 10.15
C LYS A 154 20.80 -3.84 11.02
N ILE A 155 19.93 -4.81 10.78
CA ILE A 155 19.91 -6.10 11.43
C ILE A 155 20.33 -7.18 10.43
N GLU A 156 21.41 -7.88 10.78
CA GLU A 156 21.93 -9.01 10.04
C GLU A 156 22.03 -10.23 10.96
N ASN A 157 21.63 -11.37 10.48
CA ASN A 157 21.76 -12.69 11.12
C ASN A 157 21.13 -12.85 12.51
N GLY A 158 20.45 -13.94 12.70
CA GLY A 158 19.91 -14.41 13.98
C GLY A 158 18.40 -14.18 14.15
N THR A 159 17.83 -14.94 15.10
CA THR A 159 16.41 -14.81 15.49
C THR A 159 16.31 -13.74 16.57
N HIS A 160 15.56 -12.68 16.32
CA HIS A 160 15.47 -11.57 17.25
C HIS A 160 14.07 -11.05 17.41
N ALA A 161 13.75 -10.69 18.64
CA ALA A 161 12.68 -9.79 18.94
C ALA A 161 13.24 -8.36 18.96
N ILE A 162 12.62 -7.46 18.23
CA ILE A 162 12.95 -6.04 18.25
C ILE A 162 11.97 -5.33 19.16
N PHE A 163 12.52 -4.56 20.11
CA PHE A 163 11.81 -3.56 20.88
C PHE A 163 10.72 -4.07 21.80
N GLY A 164 11.08 -4.15 23.10
CA GLY A 164 10.19 -4.63 24.14
C GLY A 164 9.33 -3.57 24.76
N ASN A 165 8.36 -4.05 25.30
CA ASN A 165 7.47 -3.86 26.43
C ASN A 165 6.77 -2.54 26.69
N ASP A 166 7.07 -1.40 26.10
CA ASP A 166 6.34 -0.17 26.41
C ASP A 166 6.06 0.69 25.20
N ASN A 167 4.99 1.36 25.22
CA ASN A 167 4.17 1.86 24.11
C ASN A 167 4.75 2.99 23.24
N THR A 168 6.00 3.41 23.38
CA THR A 168 6.50 4.55 22.58
C THR A 168 8.02 4.56 22.53
N TYR A 169 8.64 4.22 21.40
CA TYR A 169 10.10 4.22 21.31
C TYR A 169 10.65 4.98 20.12
N ALA A 170 11.68 5.76 20.46
CA ALA A 170 12.54 6.48 19.55
C ALA A 170 13.40 5.50 18.74
N ILE A 171 13.63 5.72 17.51
CA ILE A 171 13.67 4.75 16.55
C ILE A 171 14.58 5.22 15.45
N PRO A 172 15.22 4.30 14.74
CA PRO A 172 16.18 4.69 13.73
C PRO A 172 15.52 5.63 12.73
N HIS A 173 16.31 6.52 12.15
CA HIS A 173 15.83 7.28 11.03
C HIS A 173 15.55 6.32 9.87
N HIS A 174 16.53 5.48 9.50
CA HIS A 174 16.33 4.39 8.56
C HIS A 174 16.45 3.03 9.25
N PHE A 175 15.69 2.05 8.76
CA PHE A 175 15.75 0.68 9.22
C PHE A 175 16.01 -0.27 8.04
N GLU A 176 16.99 -1.16 8.19
CA GLU A 176 17.28 -2.21 7.23
C GLU A 176 17.28 -3.58 7.92
N LEU A 177 16.48 -4.51 7.38
CA LEU A 177 16.52 -5.91 7.74
C LEU A 177 17.15 -6.71 6.61
N ASP A 178 18.33 -7.30 6.87
CA ASP A 178 19.06 -8.16 5.96
C ASP A 178 19.39 -9.48 6.67
N ASN A 179 18.36 -10.26 6.98
CA ASN A 179 18.44 -11.37 7.93
C ASN A 179 17.88 -12.67 7.32
N SER A 180 18.51 -13.13 6.25
CA SER A 180 18.05 -14.27 5.46
C SER A 180 17.78 -15.52 6.31
N GLY A 181 16.61 -16.14 6.09
CA GLY A 181 16.18 -17.37 6.75
C GLY A 181 15.71 -17.19 8.19
N ASN A 182 15.66 -15.98 8.73
CA ASN A 182 15.23 -15.71 10.09
C ASN A 182 14.05 -14.72 10.15
N THR A 183 13.33 -14.79 11.25
CA THR A 183 12.23 -13.87 11.58
C THR A 183 12.65 -12.92 12.71
N VAL A 184 12.37 -11.66 12.50
CA VAL A 184 12.49 -10.61 13.50
C VAL A 184 11.09 -10.20 13.92
N GLU A 185 10.72 -10.46 15.16
CA GLU A 185 9.40 -10.17 15.71
C GLU A 185 9.40 -8.84 16.47
N LEU A 186 8.35 -8.04 16.28
CA LEU A 186 8.15 -6.82 17.06
C LEU A 186 7.56 -7.16 18.44
N GLU A 187 8.27 -6.84 19.51
CA GLU A 187 7.76 -6.95 20.89
C GLU A 187 7.06 -5.66 21.36
N GLY A 188 7.22 -4.56 20.64
CA GLY A 188 6.56 -3.26 20.88
C GLY A 188 6.19 -2.56 19.59
N ASN A 189 5.40 -1.48 19.68
CA ASN A 189 5.10 -0.64 18.52
C ASN A 189 6.40 -0.08 17.94
N PHE A 190 6.51 -0.09 16.62
CA PHE A 190 7.73 0.28 15.94
C PHE A 190 7.50 1.45 14.97
N THR A 191 8.32 2.49 15.09
CA THR A 191 8.28 3.66 14.21
C THR A 191 9.64 3.84 13.54
N VAL A 192 9.73 4.00 12.28
CA VAL A 192 10.89 4.40 11.48
C VAL A 192 10.63 5.81 10.98
N THR A 193 11.47 6.79 11.33
CA THR A 193 11.24 8.20 10.97
C THR A 193 11.70 8.55 9.55
N GLY A 194 12.45 7.68 8.90
CA GLY A 194 12.83 7.70 7.49
C GLY A 194 12.30 6.47 6.76
N ASP A 195 13.16 5.83 5.98
CA ASP A 195 12.79 4.70 5.14
C ASP A 195 13.04 3.36 5.83
N MET A 196 12.23 2.37 5.47
CA MET A 196 12.39 0.98 5.87
C MET A 196 12.71 0.11 4.66
N THR A 197 13.75 -0.70 4.78
CA THR A 197 14.12 -1.70 3.77
C THR A 197 14.16 -3.09 4.38
N ILE A 198 13.44 -4.03 3.82
CA ILE A 198 13.54 -5.45 4.13
C ILE A 198 14.22 -6.13 2.96
N THR A 199 15.55 -6.28 3.03
CA THR A 199 16.37 -6.88 1.98
C THR A 199 16.23 -8.40 1.97
N ALA A 200 16.26 -9.02 3.17
CA ALA A 200 16.12 -10.47 3.37
C ALA A 200 15.56 -10.79 4.75
N GLY A 201 14.96 -11.96 4.90
CA GLY A 201 14.32 -12.39 6.15
C GLY A 201 12.90 -11.88 6.31
N THR A 202 12.32 -12.06 7.49
CA THR A 202 10.94 -11.69 7.81
C THR A 202 10.90 -10.66 8.94
N LEU A 203 10.23 -9.55 8.72
CA LEU A 203 9.77 -8.67 9.80
C LEU A 203 8.33 -9.03 10.14
N ASP A 204 8.09 -9.43 11.38
CA ASP A 204 6.78 -9.86 11.87
C ASP A 204 6.27 -8.90 12.94
N THR A 205 5.07 -8.38 12.76
CA THR A 205 4.44 -7.45 13.70
C THR A 205 3.87 -8.15 14.96
N SER A 206 4.20 -9.42 15.15
CA SER A 206 3.77 -10.29 16.25
C SER A 206 2.31 -10.70 16.23
N SER A 207 2.06 -11.96 15.93
CA SER A 207 0.70 -12.53 15.92
C SER A 207 0.05 -12.57 17.31
N SER A 208 0.86 -12.54 18.37
CA SER A 208 0.36 -12.56 19.76
C SER A 208 0.03 -11.17 20.31
N ASN A 209 0.69 -10.12 19.81
CA ASN A 209 0.60 -8.78 20.37
C ASN A 209 0.13 -7.71 19.38
N ASN A 210 0.14 -7.99 18.08
CA ASN A 210 -0.33 -7.08 17.01
C ASN A 210 0.28 -5.67 17.13
N ARG A 211 1.60 -5.59 17.06
CA ARG A 211 2.33 -4.34 17.24
C ARG A 211 2.23 -3.43 16.03
N SER A 212 1.89 -2.17 16.25
CA SER A 212 1.82 -1.22 15.13
C SER A 212 3.20 -0.96 14.54
N LEU A 213 3.22 -0.82 13.21
CA LEU A 213 4.39 -0.42 12.43
C LEU A 213 4.10 0.91 11.75
N THR A 214 4.94 1.91 12.02
CA THR A 214 4.85 3.22 11.35
C THR A 214 6.18 3.52 10.66
N VAL A 215 6.15 3.72 9.35
CA VAL A 215 7.28 4.16 8.53
C VAL A 215 6.91 5.53 7.96
N THR A 216 7.68 6.58 8.31
CA THR A 216 7.38 7.94 7.83
C THR A 216 7.82 8.14 6.38
N GLY A 217 8.86 7.44 5.96
CA GLY A 217 9.38 7.41 4.59
C GLY A 217 8.76 6.31 3.73
N ASP A 218 9.58 5.78 2.82
CA ASP A 218 9.26 4.66 1.95
C ASP A 218 9.46 3.32 2.68
N ALA A 219 8.61 2.34 2.37
CA ALA A 219 8.80 0.95 2.77
C ALA A 219 9.10 0.09 1.53
N SER A 220 10.30 -0.49 1.46
CA SER A 220 10.77 -1.32 0.35
C SER A 220 11.00 -2.77 0.83
N ILE A 221 10.31 -3.72 0.20
CA ILE A 221 10.25 -5.12 0.65
C ILE A 221 10.79 -6.04 -0.46
N THR A 222 11.96 -6.64 -0.21
CA THR A 222 12.53 -7.75 -1.02
C THR A 222 12.45 -9.07 -0.23
N GLY A 223 12.54 -9.00 1.10
CA GLY A 223 12.23 -10.11 2.02
C GLY A 223 10.72 -10.21 2.31
N THR A 224 10.35 -10.44 3.54
CA THR A 224 8.93 -10.60 3.95
C THR A 224 8.53 -9.59 5.02
N LEU A 225 7.39 -8.95 4.87
CA LEU A 225 6.68 -8.23 5.94
C LEU A 225 5.39 -8.97 6.27
N THR A 226 5.18 -9.32 7.54
CA THR A 226 3.95 -9.97 8.01
C THR A 226 3.18 -9.03 8.93
N GLY A 227 1.97 -8.64 8.50
CA GLY A 227 1.15 -7.61 9.15
C GLY A 227 0.25 -8.10 10.29
N ASN A 228 -0.07 -9.41 10.37
CA ASN A 228 -0.96 -10.01 11.39
C ASN A 228 -2.30 -9.24 11.54
N ALA A 229 -2.60 -8.72 12.74
CA ALA A 229 -3.75 -7.83 12.98
C ALA A 229 -3.31 -6.41 13.38
N SER A 230 -2.12 -6.01 12.96
CA SER A 230 -1.49 -4.75 13.36
C SER A 230 -1.95 -3.58 12.49
N ALA A 231 -1.93 -2.37 13.04
CA ALA A 231 -2.03 -1.16 12.24
C ALA A 231 -0.67 -0.89 11.58
N ILE A 232 -0.65 -0.78 10.25
CA ILE A 232 0.55 -0.47 9.47
C ILE A 232 0.35 0.88 8.78
N THR A 233 1.30 1.79 8.99
CA THR A 233 1.29 3.13 8.38
C THR A 233 2.58 3.36 7.60
N ILE A 234 2.46 3.68 6.32
CA ILE A 234 3.55 4.04 5.43
C ILE A 234 3.35 5.50 5.01
N GLY A 235 4.31 6.35 5.33
CA GLY A 235 4.21 7.78 5.10
C GLY A 235 4.39 8.20 3.65
N LYS A 236 5.05 7.39 2.82
CA LYS A 236 5.31 7.71 1.43
C LYS A 236 4.87 6.58 0.49
N MET A 237 5.75 5.67 0.12
CA MET A 237 5.50 4.59 -0.84
C MET A 237 5.60 3.22 -0.17
N LEU A 238 4.67 2.33 -0.50
CA LEU A 238 4.83 0.90 -0.28
C LEU A 238 5.32 0.26 -1.58
N GLU A 239 6.54 -0.30 -1.56
CA GLU A 239 7.13 -1.00 -2.69
C GLU A 239 7.39 -2.47 -2.35
N ILE A 240 6.78 -3.39 -3.09
CA ILE A 240 7.02 -4.82 -3.02
C ILE A 240 7.85 -5.18 -4.24
N LYS A 241 9.14 -5.46 -4.03
CA LYS A 241 10.10 -5.78 -5.09
C LYS A 241 9.97 -7.23 -5.55
N ASN A 242 10.63 -7.55 -6.65
CA ASN A 242 10.73 -8.94 -7.12
C ASN A 242 11.19 -9.84 -5.96
N THR A 243 10.51 -10.95 -5.74
CA THR A 243 10.68 -11.86 -4.59
C THR A 243 10.22 -11.35 -3.23
N GLY A 244 9.87 -10.06 -3.10
CA GLY A 244 9.32 -9.51 -1.87
C GLY A 244 7.92 -10.06 -1.57
N ILE A 245 7.62 -10.26 -0.30
CA ILE A 245 6.31 -10.74 0.15
C ILE A 245 5.76 -9.77 1.19
N TYR A 246 4.57 -9.29 0.93
CA TYR A 246 3.80 -8.58 1.94
C TYR A 246 2.53 -9.39 2.30
N ASN A 247 2.54 -9.96 3.50
CA ASN A 247 1.34 -10.58 4.07
C ASN A 247 0.52 -9.49 4.75
N GLU A 248 -0.61 -9.15 4.17
CA GLU A 248 -1.48 -8.07 4.63
C GLU A 248 -1.94 -8.26 6.07
N THR A 249 -2.14 -7.16 6.77
CA THR A 249 -2.77 -7.15 8.09
C THR A 249 -4.28 -7.41 7.97
N SER A 250 -4.87 -8.04 9.00
CA SER A 250 -6.33 -8.10 9.11
C SER A 250 -6.98 -6.76 9.48
N GLY A 251 -6.17 -5.75 9.80
CA GLY A 251 -6.57 -4.38 10.06
C GLY A 251 -6.40 -3.49 8.83
N THR A 252 -5.79 -2.33 9.03
CA THR A 252 -5.57 -1.35 7.94
C THR A 252 -4.09 -1.16 7.65
N THR A 253 -3.73 -1.27 6.37
CA THR A 253 -2.49 -0.75 5.82
C THR A 253 -2.75 0.63 5.25
N LEU A 254 -2.26 1.67 5.92
CA LEU A 254 -2.43 3.07 5.52
C LEU A 254 -1.20 3.58 4.78
N ILE A 255 -1.37 4.05 3.56
CA ILE A 255 -0.38 4.86 2.83
C ILE A 255 -0.85 6.32 2.91
N SER A 256 -0.19 7.14 3.75
CA SER A 256 -0.73 8.43 4.19
C SER A 256 -0.05 9.66 3.59
N GLY A 257 1.09 9.49 2.95
CA GLY A 257 1.93 10.61 2.59
C GLY A 257 2.05 10.85 1.09
N GLN A 258 3.02 11.70 0.80
CA GLN A 258 3.42 12.00 -0.56
C GLN A 258 4.78 11.40 -0.85
N PRO A 259 4.89 10.41 -1.73
CA PRO A 259 6.18 9.88 -2.14
C PRO A 259 6.98 10.94 -2.89
N ASP A 260 8.30 10.91 -2.73
CA ASP A 260 9.22 11.74 -3.52
C ASP A 260 9.22 11.31 -4.99
N GLY A 261 8.98 10.01 -5.24
CA GLY A 261 8.80 9.43 -6.57
C GLY A 261 7.36 9.51 -7.09
N ASP A 262 7.09 8.76 -8.16
CA ASP A 262 5.79 8.79 -8.85
C ASP A 262 4.75 7.84 -8.24
N TYR A 263 5.18 6.84 -7.46
CA TYR A 263 4.31 5.79 -6.96
C TYR A 263 3.96 5.97 -5.47
N VAL A 264 2.70 5.68 -5.10
CA VAL A 264 2.26 5.45 -3.72
C VAL A 264 2.28 3.97 -3.37
N LEU A 265 1.90 3.12 -4.33
CA LEU A 265 1.97 1.67 -4.26
C LEU A 265 2.69 1.15 -5.50
N ARG A 266 3.64 0.25 -5.30
CA ARG A 266 4.33 -0.40 -6.41
C ARG A 266 4.57 -1.87 -6.08
N ASN A 267 3.73 -2.74 -6.62
CA ASN A 267 3.96 -4.17 -6.60
C ASN A 267 4.63 -4.57 -7.92
N HIS A 268 5.89 -5.00 -7.85
CA HIS A 268 6.66 -5.39 -9.03
C HIS A 268 6.25 -6.78 -9.53
N ASP A 269 6.50 -7.04 -10.80
CA ASP A 269 6.35 -8.38 -11.37
C ASP A 269 7.25 -9.35 -10.61
N GLY A 270 6.65 -10.37 -9.98
CA GLY A 270 7.34 -11.31 -9.08
C GLY A 270 7.37 -10.90 -7.60
N GLY A 271 6.89 -9.71 -7.23
CA GLY A 271 6.49 -9.40 -5.87
C GLY A 271 5.17 -10.09 -5.53
N THR A 272 4.91 -10.36 -4.27
CA THR A 272 3.68 -11.02 -3.82
C THR A 272 2.99 -10.20 -2.73
N TYR A 273 1.76 -9.81 -3.01
CA TYR A 273 0.83 -9.29 -2.01
C TYR A 273 -0.14 -10.39 -1.60
N THR A 274 -0.05 -10.85 -0.36
CA THR A 274 -0.97 -11.86 0.18
C THR A 274 -2.09 -11.16 0.94
N LYS A 275 -3.28 -11.10 0.35
CA LYS A 275 -4.44 -10.45 0.98
C LYS A 275 -4.88 -11.14 2.27
N HIS A 276 -5.43 -10.38 3.20
CA HIS A 276 -6.18 -10.88 4.34
C HIS A 276 -7.69 -10.68 4.10
N ALA A 277 -8.52 -11.63 4.53
CA ALA A 277 -9.97 -11.60 4.28
C ALA A 277 -10.72 -10.38 4.86
N THR A 278 -10.12 -9.67 5.81
CA THR A 278 -10.66 -8.44 6.42
C THR A 278 -9.69 -7.27 6.33
N GLY A 279 -8.61 -7.42 5.55
CA GLY A 279 -7.59 -6.39 5.39
C GLY A 279 -8.10 -5.22 4.54
N ILE A 280 -7.67 -4.02 4.87
CA ILE A 280 -8.00 -2.81 4.11
C ILE A 280 -6.69 -2.12 3.69
N LEU A 281 -6.48 -1.98 2.39
CA LEU A 281 -5.43 -1.11 1.86
C LEU A 281 -6.02 0.29 1.67
N LYS A 282 -5.63 1.23 2.54
CA LYS A 282 -6.10 2.61 2.51
C LYS A 282 -5.02 3.53 1.94
N ILE A 283 -5.34 4.28 0.90
CA ILE A 283 -4.50 5.36 0.36
C ILE A 283 -5.15 6.70 0.73
N ALA A 284 -4.47 7.49 1.57
CA ALA A 284 -5.00 8.75 2.10
C ALA A 284 -3.95 9.86 2.00
N ARG A 285 -3.97 10.62 0.90
CA ARG A 285 -3.03 11.71 0.65
C ARG A 285 -3.63 13.03 1.12
N THR A 286 -3.01 13.66 2.11
CA THR A 286 -3.57 14.86 2.77
C THR A 286 -2.92 16.18 2.34
N SER A 287 -1.78 16.17 1.66
CA SER A 287 -0.97 17.38 1.49
C SER A 287 -0.50 17.67 0.06
N ALA A 288 -0.97 16.94 -0.95
CA ALA A 288 -0.40 17.06 -2.28
C ALA A 288 -1.43 17.04 -3.40
N SER A 289 -1.36 18.03 -4.26
CA SER A 289 -1.97 18.01 -5.59
C SER A 289 -1.14 17.16 -6.58
N GLY A 290 -1.76 16.73 -7.66
CA GLY A 290 -1.14 16.02 -8.76
C GLY A 290 -1.31 14.50 -8.72
N THR A 291 -0.89 13.86 -9.80
CA THR A 291 -1.08 12.43 -10.03
C THR A 291 0.06 11.64 -9.40
N LYS A 292 -0.28 10.59 -8.67
CA LYS A 292 0.62 9.51 -8.26
C LYS A 292 0.06 8.18 -8.75
N TYR A 293 0.93 7.20 -8.90
CA TYR A 293 0.58 5.92 -9.48
C TYR A 293 0.42 4.84 -8.41
N ALA A 294 -0.52 3.92 -8.63
CA ALA A 294 -0.65 2.68 -7.89
C ALA A 294 -0.55 1.51 -8.87
N LYS A 295 0.52 0.71 -8.76
CA LYS A 295 0.68 -0.55 -9.48
C LYS A 295 0.36 -1.69 -8.53
N PHE A 296 -0.77 -2.35 -8.74
CA PHE A 296 -1.22 -3.48 -7.92
C PHE A 296 -0.52 -4.80 -8.30
N GLY A 297 0.01 -4.91 -9.52
CA GLY A 297 0.56 -6.15 -10.04
C GLY A 297 -0.56 -7.09 -10.52
N GLU A 298 -0.30 -8.41 -10.43
CA GLU A 298 -1.28 -9.45 -10.79
C GLU A 298 -1.95 -10.08 -9.55
N ASP A 299 -1.60 -9.61 -8.36
CA ASP A 299 -2.15 -10.13 -7.10
C ASP A 299 -3.58 -9.65 -6.86
N VAL A 300 -4.30 -10.41 -6.05
CA VAL A 300 -5.65 -10.08 -5.60
C VAL A 300 -5.57 -9.40 -4.23
N TYR A 301 -6.16 -8.23 -4.11
CA TYR A 301 -6.30 -7.48 -2.86
C TYR A 301 -7.67 -7.76 -2.23
N ASN A 302 -7.84 -7.43 -0.94
CA ASN A 302 -9.17 -7.46 -0.34
C ASN A 302 -9.85 -6.11 -0.55
N ASP A 303 -10.06 -5.32 0.50
CA ASP A 303 -10.69 -4.01 0.37
C ASP A 303 -9.66 -2.92 0.05
N VAL A 304 -10.01 -2.04 -0.87
CA VAL A 304 -9.22 -0.85 -1.18
C VAL A 304 -10.04 0.41 -0.92
N LYS A 305 -9.44 1.33 -0.16
CA LYS A 305 -10.07 2.61 0.16
C LYS A 305 -9.20 3.79 -0.26
N LEU A 306 -9.75 4.69 -1.06
CA LEU A 306 -9.12 5.97 -1.40
C LEU A 306 -9.78 7.10 -0.60
N GLU A 307 -8.96 7.89 0.10
CA GLU A 307 -9.42 9.03 0.89
C GLU A 307 -8.41 10.18 0.75
N ASN A 308 -8.37 10.80 -0.42
CA ASN A 308 -7.45 11.89 -0.72
C ASN A 308 -8.11 13.23 -0.43
N THR A 309 -7.84 13.83 0.72
CA THR A 309 -8.44 15.10 1.13
C THR A 309 -7.80 16.34 0.49
N SER A 310 -6.78 16.14 -0.33
CA SER A 310 -6.12 17.25 -1.03
C SER A 310 -6.76 17.50 -2.39
N SER A 311 -7.23 18.72 -2.61
CA SER A 311 -7.82 19.14 -3.89
C SER A 311 -6.88 18.86 -5.08
N GLY A 312 -7.41 18.22 -6.12
CA GLY A 312 -6.64 17.84 -7.31
C GLY A 312 -5.68 16.67 -7.12
N SER A 313 -5.81 15.93 -6.02
CA SER A 313 -5.04 14.70 -5.79
C SER A 313 -5.65 13.54 -6.57
N VAL A 314 -4.82 12.88 -7.39
CA VAL A 314 -5.19 11.76 -8.22
C VAL A 314 -4.32 10.55 -7.90
N VAL A 315 -4.94 9.37 -7.77
CA VAL A 315 -4.25 8.09 -7.81
C VAL A 315 -4.58 7.39 -9.12
N ALA A 316 -3.56 7.15 -9.92
CA ALA A 316 -3.69 6.52 -11.23
C ALA A 316 -3.28 5.04 -11.16
N ILE A 317 -4.20 4.14 -11.50
CA ILE A 317 -3.99 2.69 -11.51
C ILE A 317 -3.15 2.33 -12.73
N VAL A 318 -2.00 1.68 -12.52
CA VAL A 318 -1.13 1.18 -13.59
C VAL A 318 -1.27 -0.33 -13.70
N GLY A 319 -1.72 -0.81 -14.84
CA GLY A 319 -1.98 -2.23 -15.08
C GLY A 319 -3.32 -2.71 -14.52
N VAL A 320 -3.36 -3.96 -14.10
CA VAL A 320 -4.56 -4.63 -13.56
C VAL A 320 -4.79 -4.21 -12.11
N MET A 321 -6.06 -4.10 -11.70
CA MET A 321 -6.48 -4.02 -10.31
C MET A 321 -7.55 -5.09 -10.06
N ASN A 322 -7.22 -6.09 -9.25
CA ASN A 322 -8.12 -7.18 -8.87
C ASN A 322 -8.42 -7.10 -7.38
N LEU A 323 -9.68 -6.93 -7.03
CA LEU A 323 -10.15 -6.90 -5.64
C LEU A 323 -11.15 -8.03 -5.42
N ALA A 324 -10.94 -8.80 -4.35
CA ALA A 324 -11.92 -9.78 -3.89
C ALA A 324 -12.93 -9.20 -2.88
N GLY A 325 -12.66 -8.00 -2.38
CA GLY A 325 -13.51 -7.23 -1.49
C GLY A 325 -14.00 -5.96 -2.17
N ASP A 326 -14.19 -4.92 -1.38
CA ASP A 326 -14.83 -3.69 -1.79
C ASP A 326 -13.85 -2.61 -2.25
N LEU A 327 -14.31 -1.74 -3.15
CA LEU A 327 -13.65 -0.50 -3.51
C LEU A 327 -14.45 0.69 -2.97
N THR A 328 -13.83 1.50 -2.11
CA THR A 328 -14.44 2.74 -1.64
C THR A 328 -13.62 3.95 -2.07
N VAL A 329 -14.21 4.88 -2.81
CA VAL A 329 -13.62 6.17 -3.14
C VAL A 329 -14.33 7.25 -2.33
N VAL A 330 -13.73 7.64 -1.21
CA VAL A 330 -14.33 8.59 -0.27
C VAL A 330 -14.15 10.02 -0.74
N GLU A 331 -12.94 10.38 -1.14
CA GLU A 331 -12.58 11.73 -1.57
C GLU A 331 -11.38 11.70 -2.53
N GLY A 332 -11.33 12.61 -3.49
CA GLY A 332 -10.30 12.67 -4.52
C GLY A 332 -10.60 11.76 -5.71
N GLU A 333 -9.64 11.62 -6.61
CA GLU A 333 -9.83 10.87 -7.85
C GLU A 333 -8.99 9.59 -7.87
N LEU A 334 -9.66 8.45 -8.09
CA LEU A 334 -9.06 7.19 -8.53
C LEU A 334 -9.32 7.05 -10.03
N ARG A 335 -8.29 6.79 -10.82
CA ARG A 335 -8.49 6.60 -12.27
C ARG A 335 -7.61 5.51 -12.85
N SER A 336 -8.07 4.88 -13.93
CA SER A 336 -7.23 4.01 -14.73
C SER A 336 -6.14 4.81 -15.47
N TYR A 337 -5.00 4.19 -15.71
CA TYR A 337 -3.89 4.78 -16.47
C TYR A 337 -3.33 3.74 -17.45
N GLY A 338 -3.30 4.11 -18.72
CA GLY A 338 -2.54 3.33 -19.69
C GLY A 338 -3.32 2.34 -20.54
N GLY A 339 -4.63 2.16 -20.38
CA GLY A 339 -5.49 1.40 -21.31
C GLY A 339 -5.20 -0.10 -21.51
N THR A 340 -4.33 -0.70 -20.68
CA THR A 340 -3.90 -2.10 -20.85
C THR A 340 -4.30 -3.03 -19.69
N GLY A 341 -4.90 -2.49 -18.63
CA GLY A 341 -5.33 -3.27 -17.48
C GLY A 341 -6.84 -3.46 -17.41
N ALA A 342 -7.30 -4.47 -16.70
CA ALA A 342 -8.69 -4.62 -16.27
C ALA A 342 -8.85 -4.08 -14.84
N ILE A 343 -10.04 -3.59 -14.54
CA ILE A 343 -10.44 -3.29 -13.16
C ILE A 343 -11.54 -4.28 -12.82
N ASP A 344 -11.24 -5.15 -11.87
CA ASP A 344 -12.11 -6.23 -11.43
C ASP A 344 -12.31 -6.11 -9.92
N VAL A 345 -13.54 -5.92 -9.50
CA VAL A 345 -13.94 -5.76 -8.10
C VAL A 345 -15.08 -6.74 -7.84
N ASP A 346 -14.77 -7.87 -7.20
CA ASP A 346 -15.79 -8.88 -6.87
C ASP A 346 -16.85 -8.33 -5.89
N GLY A 347 -16.44 -7.39 -5.02
CA GLY A 347 -17.30 -6.74 -4.04
C GLY A 347 -18.02 -5.50 -4.54
N ASP A 348 -18.46 -4.67 -3.61
CA ASP A 348 -19.22 -3.46 -3.89
C ASP A 348 -18.29 -2.27 -4.20
N VAL A 349 -18.62 -1.48 -5.22
CA VAL A 349 -17.97 -0.21 -5.51
C VAL A 349 -18.80 0.94 -4.96
N SER A 350 -18.23 1.69 -4.03
CA SER A 350 -18.85 2.88 -3.44
C SER A 350 -18.06 4.14 -3.75
N ILE A 351 -18.74 5.14 -4.33
CA ILE A 351 -18.19 6.46 -4.60
C ILE A 351 -18.95 7.47 -3.75
N GLU A 352 -18.28 7.97 -2.72
CA GLU A 352 -18.84 8.88 -1.73
C GLU A 352 -18.87 10.34 -2.21
N ASP A 353 -19.43 11.24 -1.37
CA ASP A 353 -19.42 12.69 -1.63
C ASP A 353 -17.98 13.23 -1.73
N GLY A 354 -17.65 13.83 -2.86
CA GLY A 354 -16.28 14.30 -3.17
C GLY A 354 -15.38 13.26 -3.82
N GLY A 355 -15.79 11.99 -3.87
CA GLY A 355 -15.09 10.92 -4.55
C GLY A 355 -15.34 10.94 -6.06
N LYS A 356 -14.30 10.64 -6.82
CA LYS A 356 -14.38 10.41 -8.27
C LYS A 356 -13.67 9.13 -8.64
N PHE A 357 -14.36 8.26 -9.37
CA PHE A 357 -13.78 7.09 -9.99
C PHE A 357 -13.89 7.20 -11.50
N SER A 358 -12.76 7.04 -12.21
CA SER A 358 -12.71 7.13 -13.66
C SER A 358 -12.06 5.89 -14.25
N THR A 359 -12.81 5.17 -15.06
CA THR A 359 -12.32 4.06 -15.87
C THR A 359 -12.06 4.48 -17.31
N GLU A 360 -12.28 5.77 -17.61
CA GLU A 360 -11.87 6.39 -18.87
C GLU A 360 -10.37 6.69 -18.86
N THR A 361 -9.68 6.40 -19.96
CA THR A 361 -8.29 6.76 -20.15
C THR A 361 -8.16 7.96 -21.07
N SER A 362 -8.20 9.17 -20.54
CA SER A 362 -7.96 10.41 -21.30
C SER A 362 -6.53 10.58 -21.82
N GLN A 363 -5.62 9.69 -21.41
CA GLN A 363 -4.17 9.80 -21.70
C GLN A 363 -3.68 8.89 -22.83
N LEU A 364 -4.53 8.07 -23.44
CA LEU A 364 -4.13 7.17 -24.50
C LEU A 364 -5.12 7.15 -25.68
N THR A 365 -4.55 7.06 -26.86
CA THR A 365 -5.22 7.07 -28.18
C THR A 365 -6.09 5.84 -28.49
N ALA A 366 -6.34 4.94 -27.56
CA ALA A 366 -7.18 3.77 -27.78
C ALA A 366 -7.86 3.31 -26.48
N GLY A 367 -9.11 3.68 -26.35
CA GLY A 367 -10.17 2.96 -25.66
C GLY A 367 -9.89 2.44 -24.25
N GLY A 368 -10.55 2.94 -23.27
CA GLY A 368 -10.69 2.56 -21.86
C GLY A 368 -10.32 1.11 -21.46
N VAL A 369 -10.47 0.78 -20.20
CA VAL A 369 -10.35 -0.59 -19.69
C VAL A 369 -11.73 -1.18 -19.49
N ASN A 370 -11.90 -2.51 -19.58
CA ASN A 370 -13.09 -3.16 -19.05
C ASN A 370 -13.12 -3.02 -17.54
N ALA A 371 -14.30 -2.79 -17.01
CA ALA A 371 -14.52 -2.64 -15.60
C ALA A 371 -15.63 -3.61 -15.17
N ASP A 372 -15.31 -4.53 -14.26
CA ASP A 372 -16.23 -5.50 -13.71
C ASP A 372 -16.40 -5.23 -12.21
N PHE A 373 -17.63 -5.06 -11.73
CA PHE A 373 -17.96 -4.73 -10.36
C PHE A 373 -19.03 -5.69 -9.82
N GLY A 374 -19.01 -5.99 -8.54
CA GLY A 374 -20.15 -6.59 -7.86
C GLY A 374 -21.35 -5.68 -8.00
N SER A 375 -21.38 -4.57 -7.27
CA SER A 375 -22.38 -3.51 -7.42
C SER A 375 -21.74 -2.14 -7.57
N LEU A 376 -22.53 -1.11 -7.92
CA LEU A 376 -22.07 0.28 -7.96
C LEU A 376 -23.03 1.20 -7.23
N THR A 377 -22.51 1.91 -6.23
CA THR A 377 -23.20 3.01 -5.56
C THR A 377 -22.46 4.33 -5.80
N ILE A 378 -23.15 5.34 -6.32
CA ILE A 378 -22.67 6.70 -6.49
C ILE A 378 -23.48 7.60 -5.56
N ALA A 379 -22.88 8.06 -4.48
CA ALA A 379 -23.53 8.98 -3.53
C ALA A 379 -23.75 10.37 -4.14
N SER A 380 -24.61 11.16 -3.52
CA SER A 380 -24.76 12.58 -3.91
C SER A 380 -23.43 13.30 -3.76
N GLY A 381 -22.94 13.94 -4.84
CA GLY A 381 -21.61 14.56 -4.92
C GLY A 381 -20.51 13.64 -5.41
N GLY A 382 -20.72 12.32 -5.44
CA GLY A 382 -19.82 11.37 -6.07
C GLY A 382 -19.90 11.39 -7.60
N THR A 383 -18.84 10.97 -8.28
CA THR A 383 -18.76 10.94 -9.75
C THR A 383 -18.17 9.62 -10.25
N TYR A 384 -18.84 8.98 -11.18
CA TYR A 384 -18.31 7.87 -11.96
C TYR A 384 -18.20 8.24 -13.43
N ASP A 385 -16.97 8.30 -13.94
CA ASP A 385 -16.68 8.43 -15.37
C ASP A 385 -16.39 7.04 -15.93
N ALA A 386 -17.36 6.45 -16.63
CA ALA A 386 -17.27 5.08 -17.13
C ALA A 386 -16.30 4.94 -18.31
N THR A 387 -15.86 3.71 -18.53
CA THR A 387 -15.13 3.33 -19.72
C THR A 387 -15.97 3.48 -20.99
N PRO A 388 -15.38 3.85 -22.13
CA PRO A 388 -16.07 3.75 -23.44
C PRO A 388 -16.23 2.30 -23.94
N LEU A 389 -15.72 1.31 -23.20
CA LEU A 389 -15.92 -0.12 -23.45
C LEU A 389 -17.13 -0.66 -22.67
N THR A 390 -16.93 -1.66 -21.84
CA THR A 390 -18.00 -2.28 -21.05
C THR A 390 -17.71 -2.14 -19.54
N THR A 391 -18.71 -1.65 -18.81
CA THR A 391 -18.81 -1.80 -17.37
C THR A 391 -19.78 -2.95 -17.10
N THR A 392 -19.31 -4.05 -16.51
CA THR A 392 -20.14 -5.19 -16.12
C THR A 392 -20.49 -5.10 -14.64
N ILE A 393 -21.76 -5.30 -14.31
CA ILE A 393 -22.25 -5.41 -12.94
C ILE A 393 -22.68 -6.85 -12.72
N THR A 394 -22.08 -7.52 -11.75
CA THR A 394 -22.18 -8.97 -11.57
C THR A 394 -23.04 -9.39 -10.38
N ALA A 395 -23.37 -8.47 -9.48
CA ALA A 395 -24.13 -8.74 -8.27
C ALA A 395 -25.04 -7.57 -7.88
N LYS A 396 -25.70 -7.68 -6.74
CA LYS A 396 -26.39 -6.60 -6.04
C LYS A 396 -25.63 -6.25 -4.77
N ASP A 397 -25.83 -5.02 -4.29
CA ASP A 397 -25.28 -4.55 -3.03
C ASP A 397 -25.57 -5.54 -1.89
N THR A 398 -24.53 -6.04 -1.28
CA THR A 398 -24.59 -6.94 -0.12
C THR A 398 -24.94 -6.20 1.18
N GLY A 399 -24.79 -4.86 1.21
CA GLY A 399 -25.13 -3.99 2.32
C GLY A 399 -26.63 -3.82 2.59
N GLY A 400 -27.50 -4.48 1.78
CA GLY A 400 -28.93 -4.60 2.04
C GLY A 400 -29.85 -3.66 1.26
N SER A 401 -29.32 -2.79 0.38
CA SER A 401 -30.17 -1.97 -0.50
C SER A 401 -30.83 -2.78 -1.63
N GLY A 402 -30.18 -3.87 -2.03
CA GLY A 402 -30.61 -4.72 -3.15
C GLY A 402 -30.41 -4.08 -4.52
N TYR A 403 -29.76 -2.91 -4.59
CA TYR A 403 -29.43 -2.27 -5.84
C TYR A 403 -28.13 -2.85 -6.40
N ALA A 404 -28.13 -3.19 -7.68
CA ALA A 404 -26.92 -3.44 -8.45
C ALA A 404 -26.30 -2.13 -8.96
N TRP A 405 -27.15 -1.13 -9.19
CA TRP A 405 -26.78 0.21 -9.62
C TRP A 405 -27.58 1.25 -8.84
N ASN A 406 -26.92 1.95 -7.93
CA ASN A 406 -27.53 2.96 -7.06
C ASN A 406 -26.90 4.34 -7.33
N ASN A 407 -27.43 5.09 -8.30
CA ASN A 407 -26.91 6.40 -8.62
C ASN A 407 -27.71 7.53 -7.96
N SER A 408 -27.04 8.34 -7.17
CA SER A 408 -27.55 9.60 -6.61
C SER A 408 -26.61 10.77 -6.92
N GLY A 409 -25.50 10.50 -7.60
CA GLY A 409 -24.47 11.46 -7.97
C GLY A 409 -24.41 11.72 -9.48
N THR A 410 -23.20 11.82 -10.00
CA THR A 410 -22.93 12.04 -11.43
C THR A 410 -22.42 10.78 -12.08
N PHE A 411 -23.05 10.35 -13.15
CA PHE A 411 -22.62 9.28 -14.04
C PHE A 411 -22.36 9.80 -15.44
N THR A 412 -21.14 9.59 -15.95
CA THR A 412 -20.76 9.94 -17.34
C THR A 412 -20.52 8.64 -18.10
N HIS A 413 -21.36 8.34 -19.09
CA HIS A 413 -21.35 7.05 -19.79
C HIS A 413 -20.22 6.90 -20.82
N ASN A 414 -19.62 8.00 -21.32
CA ASN A 414 -18.55 8.03 -22.34
C ASN A 414 -18.80 7.14 -23.58
N ASN A 415 -20.07 6.97 -23.97
CA ASN A 415 -20.54 6.11 -25.04
C ASN A 415 -20.22 4.62 -24.84
N GLY A 416 -19.96 4.20 -23.62
CA GLY A 416 -19.73 2.82 -23.24
C GLY A 416 -21.03 2.06 -22.95
N LYS A 417 -20.90 0.75 -22.79
CA LYS A 417 -21.97 -0.17 -22.42
C LYS A 417 -21.97 -0.43 -20.92
N VAL A 418 -23.15 -0.45 -20.32
CA VAL A 418 -23.35 -1.05 -18.99
C VAL A 418 -24.08 -2.37 -19.16
N LYS A 419 -23.52 -3.45 -18.64
CA LYS A 419 -24.03 -4.81 -18.73
C LYS A 419 -24.27 -5.39 -17.35
N PHE A 420 -25.43 -5.99 -17.13
CA PHE A 420 -25.81 -6.65 -15.87
C PHE A 420 -25.89 -8.17 -16.08
N THR A 421 -25.21 -8.95 -15.21
CA THR A 421 -25.06 -10.41 -15.37
C THR A 421 -25.40 -11.22 -14.11
N ASP A 422 -26.02 -10.61 -13.11
CA ASP A 422 -26.36 -11.24 -11.83
C ASP A 422 -27.25 -12.50 -12.00
N ASP A 423 -27.18 -13.40 -11.02
CA ASP A 423 -28.02 -14.58 -10.90
C ASP A 423 -29.25 -14.39 -9.97
N ASP A 424 -29.51 -13.16 -9.51
CA ASP A 424 -30.66 -12.80 -8.66
C ASP A 424 -31.51 -11.67 -9.27
N HIS A 425 -32.55 -11.25 -8.55
CA HIS A 425 -33.30 -10.05 -8.85
C HIS A 425 -32.49 -8.82 -8.47
N ILE A 426 -32.36 -7.87 -9.37
CA ILE A 426 -31.59 -6.65 -9.17
C ILE A 426 -32.42 -5.39 -9.38
N TYR A 427 -32.08 -4.33 -8.64
CA TYR A 427 -32.68 -3.01 -8.77
C TYR A 427 -31.69 -2.03 -9.38
N LEU A 428 -32.20 -1.14 -10.23
CA LEU A 428 -31.47 -0.03 -10.79
C LEU A 428 -32.15 1.28 -10.44
N LYS A 429 -31.39 2.25 -9.96
CA LYS A 429 -31.79 3.65 -9.97
C LYS A 429 -31.55 4.29 -11.32
N GLU A 430 -32.34 5.33 -11.61
CA GLU A 430 -32.23 6.12 -12.81
C GLU A 430 -30.81 6.56 -13.11
N SER A 431 -30.42 6.36 -14.36
CA SER A 431 -29.18 6.88 -14.94
C SER A 431 -29.35 7.03 -16.44
N LEU A 432 -28.63 7.98 -17.03
CA LEU A 432 -28.56 8.15 -18.46
C LEU A 432 -27.50 7.16 -19.02
N PHE A 433 -27.95 6.02 -19.52
CA PHE A 433 -27.08 5.04 -20.16
C PHE A 433 -26.87 5.35 -21.63
N TYR A 434 -25.68 5.00 -22.17
CA TYR A 434 -25.49 4.98 -23.62
C TYR A 434 -25.98 3.64 -24.15
N ASP A 435 -25.22 2.56 -24.01
CA ASP A 435 -25.72 1.21 -24.28
C ASP A 435 -26.04 0.48 -22.98
N LEU A 436 -27.13 -0.26 -22.98
CA LEU A 436 -27.58 -1.04 -21.82
C LEU A 436 -27.86 -2.48 -22.20
N GLU A 437 -27.28 -3.44 -21.47
CA GLU A 437 -27.51 -4.86 -21.67
C GLU A 437 -27.96 -5.56 -20.38
N CYS A 438 -29.09 -6.26 -20.45
CA CYS A 438 -29.59 -7.15 -19.41
C CYS A 438 -29.29 -8.59 -19.81
N ALA A 439 -28.43 -9.28 -19.08
CA ALA A 439 -27.99 -10.65 -19.35
C ALA A 439 -27.97 -11.47 -18.03
N LEU A 440 -29.11 -11.47 -17.30
CA LEU A 440 -29.25 -12.23 -16.06
C LEU A 440 -29.19 -13.73 -16.33
N SER A 441 -28.86 -14.51 -15.30
CA SER A 441 -28.56 -15.94 -15.43
C SER A 441 -29.70 -16.78 -16.03
N ASN A 442 -30.96 -16.34 -15.91
CA ASN A 442 -32.11 -17.05 -16.45
C ASN A 442 -33.37 -16.18 -16.54
N THR A 443 -34.39 -16.71 -17.25
CA THR A 443 -35.67 -16.03 -17.51
C THR A 443 -36.54 -15.77 -16.28
N SER A 444 -36.23 -16.32 -15.12
CA SER A 444 -36.98 -16.07 -13.89
C SER A 444 -36.46 -14.87 -13.10
N LYS A 445 -35.26 -14.41 -13.41
CA LYS A 445 -34.62 -13.27 -12.75
C LYS A 445 -35.11 -11.95 -13.32
N GLU A 446 -35.23 -10.94 -12.46
CA GLU A 446 -35.81 -9.66 -12.82
C GLU A 446 -34.80 -8.53 -12.70
N PHE A 447 -34.69 -7.79 -13.76
CA PHE A 447 -34.02 -6.51 -13.86
C PHE A 447 -35.08 -5.43 -13.61
N ARG A 448 -35.08 -4.84 -12.42
CA ARG A 448 -36.12 -3.92 -11.98
C ARG A 448 -35.64 -2.50 -12.07
N TRP A 449 -36.32 -1.73 -12.93
CA TRP A 449 -36.15 -0.30 -12.97
C TRP A 449 -36.89 0.33 -11.79
N ASP A 450 -36.17 0.98 -10.88
CA ASP A 450 -36.76 1.64 -9.71
C ASP A 450 -36.49 3.14 -9.79
N ASP A 451 -37.40 3.84 -10.41
CA ASP A 451 -37.38 5.29 -10.49
C ASP A 451 -38.41 5.88 -9.52
N LYS A 452 -37.95 6.34 -8.38
CA LYS A 452 -38.80 7.03 -7.40
C LYS A 452 -38.83 8.55 -7.57
N ALA A 453 -37.97 9.11 -8.44
CA ALA A 453 -37.77 10.55 -8.49
C ALA A 453 -38.39 11.21 -9.75
N SER A 454 -38.22 10.64 -10.95
CA SER A 454 -38.60 11.30 -12.19
C SER A 454 -39.44 10.46 -13.15
N ASN A 455 -39.61 9.17 -12.90
CA ASN A 455 -40.31 8.21 -13.78
C ASN A 455 -39.77 8.18 -15.23
N LEU A 456 -38.49 8.54 -15.44
CA LEU A 456 -37.88 8.67 -16.75
C LEU A 456 -36.65 7.74 -16.88
N GLY A 457 -36.76 6.69 -17.67
CA GLY A 457 -35.63 5.88 -18.08
C GLY A 457 -35.20 6.22 -19.52
N THR A 458 -33.91 6.45 -19.75
CA THR A 458 -33.38 6.77 -21.06
C THR A 458 -32.11 5.99 -21.41
N VAL A 459 -32.10 5.36 -22.58
CA VAL A 459 -30.94 4.75 -23.21
C VAL A 459 -30.67 5.50 -24.52
N LEU A 460 -29.50 6.13 -24.63
CA LEU A 460 -29.13 6.95 -25.79
C LEU A 460 -28.71 6.10 -26.99
N GLY A 461 -28.09 4.96 -26.76
CA GLY A 461 -27.70 3.98 -27.79
C GLY A 461 -28.63 2.77 -27.78
N ASP A 462 -28.03 1.57 -27.79
CA ASP A 462 -28.74 0.32 -27.94
C ASP A 462 -29.18 -0.28 -26.60
N PHE A 463 -30.35 -0.91 -26.59
CA PHE A 463 -30.87 -1.66 -25.47
C PHE A 463 -31.02 -3.14 -25.82
N THR A 464 -30.33 -4.02 -25.11
CA THR A 464 -30.38 -5.47 -25.37
C THR A 464 -30.84 -6.21 -24.10
N ILE A 465 -31.79 -7.11 -24.26
CA ILE A 465 -32.15 -8.10 -23.24
C ILE A 465 -31.76 -9.46 -23.77
N THR A 466 -30.60 -9.95 -23.35
CA THR A 466 -30.07 -11.26 -23.74
C THR A 466 -30.78 -12.37 -22.97
N SER A 467 -30.99 -12.17 -21.68
CA SER A 467 -31.72 -13.09 -20.77
C SER A 467 -32.24 -12.34 -19.55
N GLY A 468 -33.23 -12.92 -18.88
CA GLY A 468 -33.92 -12.30 -17.75
C GLY A 468 -35.10 -11.44 -18.15
N ARG A 469 -35.72 -10.80 -17.18
CA ARG A 469 -36.94 -10.02 -17.34
C ARG A 469 -36.69 -8.56 -17.01
N PHE A 470 -36.86 -7.68 -17.97
CA PHE A 470 -36.89 -6.26 -17.70
C PHE A 470 -38.28 -5.84 -17.21
N LYS A 471 -38.35 -5.23 -16.05
CA LYS A 471 -39.59 -4.89 -15.36
C LYS A 471 -39.53 -3.47 -14.80
N PHE A 472 -40.62 -2.74 -14.97
CA PHE A 472 -40.82 -1.45 -14.28
C PHE A 472 -41.41 -1.71 -12.88
N ASN A 473 -40.87 -1.01 -11.88
CA ASN A 473 -41.29 -1.20 -10.50
C ASN A 473 -42.47 -0.29 -10.12
N THR A 474 -42.64 0.83 -10.81
CA THR A 474 -43.67 1.82 -10.55
C THR A 474 -44.65 1.96 -11.72
N ALA A 475 -45.92 2.08 -11.42
CA ALA A 475 -46.94 2.36 -12.45
C ALA A 475 -46.78 3.77 -13.00
N GLY A 476 -46.70 3.90 -14.33
CA GLY A 476 -46.50 5.18 -15.01
C GLY A 476 -45.05 5.50 -15.38
N ASP A 477 -44.11 4.59 -15.08
CA ASP A 477 -42.73 4.73 -15.51
C ASP A 477 -42.64 4.92 -17.03
N THR A 478 -41.81 5.85 -17.48
CA THR A 478 -41.55 6.08 -18.89
C THR A 478 -40.19 5.54 -19.29
N TRP A 479 -40.10 5.07 -20.52
CA TRP A 479 -38.87 4.49 -21.03
C TRP A 479 -38.61 4.97 -22.46
N THR A 480 -37.41 5.43 -22.73
CA THR A 480 -37.01 5.88 -24.06
C THR A 480 -35.72 5.23 -24.46
N VAL A 481 -35.71 4.59 -25.65
CA VAL A 481 -34.50 4.06 -26.30
C VAL A 481 -34.31 4.77 -27.61
N HIS A 482 -33.17 5.43 -27.79
CA HIS A 482 -32.87 6.14 -29.04
C HIS A 482 -32.27 5.23 -30.11
N GLY A 483 -31.45 4.23 -29.73
CA GLY A 483 -30.88 3.24 -30.64
C GLY A 483 -31.77 2.03 -30.90
N LEU A 484 -31.14 0.91 -31.26
CA LEU A 484 -31.85 -0.36 -31.51
C LEU A 484 -32.29 -1.00 -30.20
N THR A 485 -33.39 -1.73 -30.24
CA THR A 485 -33.81 -2.58 -29.12
C THR A 485 -33.84 -4.03 -29.56
N LYS A 486 -33.19 -4.93 -28.82
CA LYS A 486 -33.07 -6.33 -29.16
C LYS A 486 -33.45 -7.23 -27.98
N LEU A 487 -34.36 -8.17 -28.22
CA LEU A 487 -34.68 -9.25 -27.32
C LEU A 487 -34.19 -10.57 -27.90
N GLU A 488 -33.30 -11.24 -27.19
CA GLU A 488 -32.87 -12.60 -27.53
C GLU A 488 -33.81 -13.67 -26.94
N SER A 489 -33.53 -14.94 -27.20
CA SER A 489 -34.43 -16.05 -26.90
C SER A 489 -34.87 -16.15 -25.42
N ASP A 490 -34.03 -15.76 -24.51
CA ASP A 490 -34.27 -15.80 -23.06
C ASP A 490 -34.60 -14.43 -22.44
N GLY A 491 -34.73 -13.40 -23.29
CA GLY A 491 -35.06 -12.02 -22.88
C GLY A 491 -36.58 -11.80 -22.85
N GLN A 492 -37.02 -11.07 -21.79
CA GLN A 492 -38.43 -10.66 -21.66
C GLN A 492 -38.50 -9.17 -21.32
N PHE A 493 -39.41 -8.45 -21.98
CA PHE A 493 -39.66 -7.03 -21.72
C PHE A 493 -41.10 -6.77 -21.30
N GLY A 494 -41.32 -5.81 -20.41
CA GLY A 494 -42.61 -5.21 -20.18
C GLY A 494 -43.53 -5.92 -19.17
N LEU A 495 -42.99 -6.72 -18.26
CA LEU A 495 -43.81 -7.29 -17.18
C LEU A 495 -44.15 -6.21 -16.17
N ASN A 496 -45.46 -6.08 -15.86
CA ASN A 496 -46.01 -5.18 -14.84
C ASN A 496 -45.82 -3.68 -15.09
N SER A 497 -45.78 -3.24 -16.34
CA SER A 497 -45.80 -1.80 -16.65
C SER A 497 -47.23 -1.39 -17.09
N PRO A 498 -48.09 -0.96 -16.20
CA PRO A 498 -49.51 -0.86 -16.52
C PRO A 498 -49.88 0.41 -17.29
N SER A 499 -49.15 1.53 -17.21
CA SER A 499 -49.67 2.81 -17.75
C SER A 499 -48.65 3.82 -18.26
N GLY A 500 -47.36 3.49 -18.29
CA GLY A 500 -46.31 4.40 -18.74
C GLY A 500 -46.25 4.60 -20.26
N THR A 501 -45.45 5.58 -20.71
CA THR A 501 -45.16 5.80 -22.11
C THR A 501 -43.79 5.24 -22.44
N HIS A 502 -43.75 4.28 -23.37
CA HIS A 502 -42.51 3.67 -23.85
C HIS A 502 -42.25 4.10 -25.28
N THR A 503 -41.07 4.64 -25.56
CA THR A 503 -40.67 5.15 -26.87
C THR A 503 -39.41 4.45 -27.35
N PHE A 504 -39.48 3.85 -28.54
CA PHE A 504 -38.39 3.17 -29.20
C PHE A 504 -38.15 3.82 -30.56
N ASN A 505 -37.15 4.70 -30.62
CA ASN A 505 -36.82 5.47 -31.81
C ASN A 505 -36.08 4.63 -32.87
N GLY A 506 -35.44 3.54 -32.45
CA GLY A 506 -34.84 2.55 -33.36
C GLY A 506 -35.75 1.33 -33.59
N LEU A 507 -35.28 0.41 -34.46
CA LEU A 507 -35.98 -0.84 -34.73
C LEU A 507 -35.97 -1.74 -33.48
N VAL A 508 -37.13 -2.25 -33.11
CA VAL A 508 -37.29 -3.30 -32.11
C VAL A 508 -37.21 -4.67 -32.78
N THR A 509 -36.29 -5.52 -32.38
CA THR A 509 -36.15 -6.89 -32.90
C THR A 509 -36.43 -7.89 -31.79
N VAL A 510 -37.44 -8.73 -31.95
CA VAL A 510 -37.78 -9.83 -31.04
C VAL A 510 -37.27 -11.12 -31.63
N ASN A 511 -36.10 -11.58 -31.18
CA ASN A 511 -35.39 -12.76 -31.70
C ASN A 511 -35.57 -13.95 -30.74
N GLY A 512 -36.74 -14.56 -30.74
CA GLY A 512 -37.08 -15.68 -29.85
C GLY A 512 -37.55 -15.31 -28.46
N GLY A 513 -37.39 -14.07 -28.02
CA GLY A 513 -37.80 -13.58 -26.70
C GLY A 513 -39.29 -13.25 -26.59
N THR A 514 -39.68 -12.68 -25.43
CA THR A 514 -41.08 -12.26 -25.19
C THR A 514 -41.16 -10.75 -24.99
N TRP A 515 -41.96 -10.10 -25.80
CA TRP A 515 -42.30 -8.68 -25.67
C TRP A 515 -43.73 -8.51 -25.22
N ASN A 516 -43.91 -7.98 -24.00
CA ASN A 516 -45.24 -7.64 -23.48
C ASN A 516 -45.47 -6.15 -23.66
N LEU A 517 -46.51 -5.78 -24.39
CA LEU A 517 -46.92 -4.39 -24.53
C LEU A 517 -47.55 -3.91 -23.23
N SER A 518 -47.19 -2.71 -22.80
CA SER A 518 -47.87 -2.07 -21.67
C SER A 518 -49.28 -1.63 -22.05
N SER A 519 -50.14 -1.48 -21.04
CA SER A 519 -51.48 -0.84 -21.24
C SER A 519 -51.38 0.67 -21.52
N GLY A 520 -50.19 1.26 -21.39
CA GLY A 520 -49.88 2.65 -21.68
C GLY A 520 -49.61 2.89 -23.18
N THR A 521 -48.95 4.01 -23.47
CA THR A 521 -48.60 4.38 -24.85
C THR A 521 -47.27 3.72 -25.25
N ASN A 522 -47.27 2.99 -26.36
CA ASN A 522 -46.06 2.39 -26.94
C ASN A 522 -45.79 3.03 -28.31
N ASN A 523 -44.77 3.89 -28.39
CA ASN A 523 -44.32 4.53 -29.60
C ASN A 523 -43.13 3.73 -30.18
N MET A 524 -43.24 3.19 -31.36
CA MET A 524 -42.20 2.38 -32.01
C MET A 524 -41.95 2.85 -33.41
N ALA A 525 -40.68 3.03 -33.81
CA ALA A 525 -40.32 3.31 -35.18
C ALA A 525 -40.58 2.09 -36.10
N GLY A 526 -40.48 0.89 -35.54
CA GLY A 526 -40.80 -0.37 -36.21
C GLY A 526 -40.53 -1.57 -35.31
N ILE A 527 -41.18 -2.69 -35.60
CA ILE A 527 -40.96 -3.96 -34.89
C ILE A 527 -40.73 -5.09 -35.87
N ARG A 528 -39.71 -5.89 -35.62
CA ARG A 528 -39.40 -7.12 -36.37
C ARG A 528 -39.46 -8.31 -35.46
N ASN A 529 -40.36 -9.23 -35.74
CA ASN A 529 -40.42 -10.50 -34.98
C ASN A 529 -39.69 -11.61 -35.76
N VAL A 530 -38.73 -12.26 -35.10
CA VAL A 530 -37.93 -13.38 -35.63
C VAL A 530 -38.08 -14.57 -34.68
N GLY A 531 -39.29 -15.13 -34.66
CA GLY A 531 -39.63 -16.32 -33.88
C GLY A 531 -39.94 -16.06 -32.38
N GLY A 532 -40.06 -14.80 -31.95
CA GLY A 532 -40.44 -14.46 -30.59
C GLY A 532 -41.96 -14.33 -30.37
N THR A 533 -42.34 -13.99 -29.15
CA THR A 533 -43.74 -13.73 -28.75
C THR A 533 -43.94 -12.23 -28.52
N ILE A 534 -45.00 -11.67 -29.11
CA ILE A 534 -45.49 -10.32 -28.84
C ILE A 534 -46.89 -10.44 -28.29
N SER A 535 -47.13 -9.98 -27.08
CA SER A 535 -48.44 -10.09 -26.39
C SER A 535 -48.95 -8.73 -25.92
#